data_7d29ed931078fb1bc7793e07c405c87b
#
_entry.id   7d29ed931078fb1bc7793e07c405c87b
#
_cell.length_a   1.000
_cell.length_b   1.000
_cell.length_c   1.000
_cell.angle_alpha   90.00
_cell.angle_beta   90.00
_cell.angle_gamma   90.00
#
_symmetry.space_group_name_H-M   'P 1'
#
loop_
_entity.id
_entity.type
_entity.pdbx_description
1 polymer ?
#
loop_
_entity_poly.entity_id
_entity_poly.type
_entity_poly.pdbx_seq_one_letter_code
_entity_poly.pdbx_strand_id
1 'polypeptide(L)'
;NAIKIDSPAIAAFAYDPVVLTPQSVSKLQSAQDAKLVLDGIDLVSSSNQITGAIEGMTLNLAKAKPGQTTTVNVSQDSSAPAAALKTFINAYNALNAMARSYTKYDAASKVKGALQGEVTAVTVVNQMRSTITGVLPSVAGDYTRLNDIGISLQQDGSLKLDETKLATAISTASGFAS
;
A
#
# COMPACT_ATOMS: atom_id res chain seq x y z
N ASN A 1 -28.45 -10.28 19.30
CA ASN A 1 -27.63 -10.37 20.51
C ASN A 1 -28.38 -9.74 21.70
N ALA A 2 -28.84 -10.54 22.66
CA ALA A 2 -29.45 -10.05 23.88
C ALA A 2 -28.38 -9.93 24.96
N ILE A 3 -28.38 -8.83 25.69
CA ILE A 3 -27.45 -8.61 26.81
C ILE A 3 -28.13 -9.11 28.05
N LYS A 4 -27.51 -10.08 28.77
CA LYS A 4 -27.88 -10.48 30.10
C LYS A 4 -26.95 -9.80 31.09
N ILE A 5 -27.51 -9.13 32.11
CA ILE A 5 -26.74 -8.56 33.21
C ILE A 5 -27.02 -9.41 34.44
N ASP A 6 -25.98 -10.10 34.90
CA ASP A 6 -26.04 -10.95 36.08
C ASP A 6 -24.88 -10.54 37.00
N SER A 7 -25.21 -9.83 38.07
CA SER A 7 -24.25 -9.36 39.05
C SER A 7 -24.80 -9.46 40.48
N PRO A 8 -24.26 -10.37 41.29
CA PRO A 8 -24.70 -10.49 42.68
C PRO A 8 -24.38 -9.23 43.53
N ALA A 9 -23.42 -8.43 43.11
CA ALA A 9 -23.02 -7.20 43.80
C ALA A 9 -23.94 -6.00 43.49
N ILE A 10 -24.71 -6.05 42.39
CA ILE A 10 -25.58 -4.95 41.96
C ILE A 10 -26.94 -5.52 41.51
N ALA A 11 -27.61 -6.23 42.43
CA ALA A 11 -28.90 -6.87 42.12
C ALA A 11 -29.97 -5.91 41.58
N ALA A 12 -29.87 -4.61 41.90
CA ALA A 12 -30.77 -3.57 41.39
C ALA A 12 -30.68 -3.37 39.88
N PHE A 13 -29.61 -3.82 39.22
CA PHE A 13 -29.41 -3.72 37.76
C PHE A 13 -29.46 -5.08 37.05
N ALA A 14 -29.92 -6.13 37.74
CA ALA A 14 -30.06 -7.44 37.12
C ALA A 14 -31.12 -7.38 36.01
N TYR A 15 -30.72 -7.82 34.81
CA TYR A 15 -31.58 -7.91 33.63
C TYR A 15 -31.35 -9.25 32.94
N ASP A 16 -32.41 -10.01 32.73
CA ASP A 16 -32.39 -11.24 31.91
C ASP A 16 -33.45 -11.13 30.81
N PRO A 17 -33.05 -11.11 29.52
CA PRO A 17 -34.01 -10.96 28.43
C PRO A 17 -34.96 -12.15 28.22
N VAL A 18 -34.71 -13.29 28.87
CA VAL A 18 -35.50 -14.53 28.76
C VAL A 18 -36.50 -14.68 29.89
N VAL A 19 -36.29 -14.02 31.04
CA VAL A 19 -37.15 -14.15 32.23
C VAL A 19 -38.30 -13.15 32.13
N LEU A 20 -39.54 -13.66 32.27
CA LEU A 20 -40.80 -12.87 32.19
C LEU A 20 -41.22 -12.27 33.54
N THR A 21 -40.41 -12.41 34.63
CA THR A 21 -40.70 -11.83 35.94
C THR A 21 -40.34 -10.33 35.95
N PRO A 22 -40.99 -9.53 36.83
CA PRO A 22 -40.66 -8.13 37.00
C PRO A 22 -39.16 -7.96 37.31
N GLN A 23 -38.48 -7.17 36.49
CA GLN A 23 -37.06 -6.88 36.63
C GLN A 23 -36.88 -5.42 37.03
N SER A 24 -35.81 -5.12 37.77
CA SER A 24 -35.49 -3.75 38.21
C SER A 24 -35.12 -2.83 37.03
N VAL A 25 -34.77 -3.42 35.88
CA VAL A 25 -34.39 -2.69 34.67
C VAL A 25 -35.28 -3.15 33.50
N SER A 26 -35.93 -2.23 32.83
CA SER A 26 -36.74 -2.51 31.66
C SER A 26 -35.93 -2.34 30.36
N LYS A 27 -36.18 -3.21 29.40
CA LYS A 27 -35.58 -3.11 28.06
C LYS A 27 -36.25 -1.99 27.28
N LEU A 28 -35.55 -0.91 27.06
CA LEU A 28 -36.04 0.22 26.28
C LEU A 28 -35.90 -0.01 24.78
N GLN A 29 -34.86 -0.70 24.32
CA GLN A 29 -34.61 -0.96 22.92
C GLN A 29 -34.02 -2.36 22.72
N SER A 30 -34.52 -3.07 21.72
CA SER A 30 -33.92 -4.34 21.28
C SER A 30 -32.72 -4.07 20.39
N ALA A 31 -31.69 -4.90 20.53
CA ALA A 31 -30.63 -4.93 19.54
C ALA A 31 -31.20 -5.28 18.16
N GLN A 32 -30.73 -4.61 17.16
CA GLN A 32 -31.08 -4.84 15.75
C GLN A 32 -29.83 -5.12 14.95
N ASP A 33 -29.97 -5.95 13.92
CA ASP A 33 -28.89 -6.19 12.98
C ASP A 33 -28.72 -4.98 12.07
N ALA A 34 -27.47 -4.74 11.67
CA ALA A 34 -27.15 -3.74 10.67
C ALA A 34 -27.68 -4.20 9.31
N LYS A 35 -28.34 -3.29 8.59
CA LYS A 35 -28.88 -3.53 7.24
C LYS A 35 -28.31 -2.50 6.28
N LEU A 36 -27.81 -2.97 5.14
CA LEU A 36 -27.34 -2.13 4.06
C LEU A 36 -27.65 -2.80 2.72
N VAL A 37 -27.70 -1.99 1.68
CA VAL A 37 -27.78 -2.47 0.30
C VAL A 37 -26.45 -2.17 -0.38
N LEU A 38 -25.79 -3.20 -0.87
CA LEU A 38 -24.52 -3.09 -1.59
C LEU A 38 -24.76 -3.48 -3.04
N ASP A 39 -24.66 -2.53 -3.94
CA ASP A 39 -24.89 -2.70 -5.38
C ASP A 39 -26.20 -3.44 -5.72
N GLY A 40 -27.27 -3.07 -5.01
CA GLY A 40 -28.60 -3.68 -5.16
C GLY A 40 -28.83 -4.98 -4.39
N ILE A 41 -27.83 -5.48 -3.64
CA ILE A 41 -27.92 -6.69 -2.82
C ILE A 41 -28.15 -6.31 -1.37
N ASP A 42 -29.22 -6.82 -0.76
CA ASP A 42 -29.52 -6.63 0.66
C ASP A 42 -28.57 -7.47 1.52
N LEU A 43 -27.84 -6.81 2.41
CA LEU A 43 -26.98 -7.43 3.40
C LEU A 43 -27.46 -7.16 4.81
N VAL A 44 -27.49 -8.21 5.63
CA VAL A 44 -27.84 -8.15 7.06
C VAL A 44 -26.68 -8.69 7.87
N SER A 45 -26.24 -7.95 8.87
CA SER A 45 -25.12 -8.33 9.73
C SER A 45 -25.42 -8.06 11.19
N SER A 46 -25.07 -8.99 12.06
CA SER A 46 -25.14 -8.82 13.52
C SER A 46 -24.04 -7.89 14.07
N SER A 47 -23.14 -7.42 13.22
CA SER A 47 -22.05 -6.50 13.54
C SER A 47 -22.08 -5.28 12.64
N ASN A 48 -21.60 -4.14 13.16
CA ASN A 48 -21.36 -2.95 12.36
C ASN A 48 -20.05 -3.04 11.56
N GLN A 49 -19.26 -4.09 11.74
CA GLN A 49 -18.10 -4.41 10.94
C GLN A 49 -18.43 -5.59 10.03
N ILE A 50 -18.44 -5.35 8.73
CA ILE A 50 -18.77 -6.35 7.71
C ILE A 50 -17.50 -6.70 6.96
N THR A 51 -17.09 -7.96 7.09
CA THR A 51 -15.95 -8.53 6.38
C THR A 51 -16.45 -9.47 5.29
N GLY A 52 -15.77 -9.51 4.15
CA GLY A 52 -16.05 -10.47 3.08
C GLY A 52 -17.25 -10.12 2.20
N ALA A 53 -17.92 -8.99 2.39
CA ALA A 53 -18.95 -8.50 1.46
C ALA A 53 -18.33 -8.06 0.12
N ILE A 54 -17.11 -7.55 0.17
CA ILE A 54 -16.24 -7.28 -0.98
C ILE A 54 -14.90 -7.91 -0.64
N GLU A 55 -14.33 -8.65 -1.58
CA GLU A 55 -13.03 -9.33 -1.37
C GLU A 55 -11.94 -8.31 -1.00
N GLY A 56 -11.17 -8.62 0.03
CA GLY A 56 -10.10 -7.75 0.53
C GLY A 56 -10.55 -6.50 1.29
N MET A 57 -11.85 -6.29 1.50
CA MET A 57 -12.38 -5.09 2.17
C MET A 57 -13.12 -5.41 3.47
N THR A 58 -13.01 -4.48 4.41
CA THR A 58 -13.82 -4.44 5.63
C THR A 58 -14.63 -3.15 5.67
N LEU A 59 -15.96 -3.25 5.72
CA LEU A 59 -16.86 -2.12 5.84
C LEU A 59 -17.18 -1.85 7.31
N ASN A 60 -16.89 -0.64 7.78
CA ASN A 60 -17.26 -0.19 9.12
C ASN A 60 -18.45 0.76 9.03
N LEU A 61 -19.60 0.32 9.55
CA LEU A 61 -20.85 1.10 9.54
C LEU A 61 -20.87 2.04 10.74
N ALA A 62 -20.44 3.28 10.55
CA ALA A 62 -20.33 4.26 11.64
C ALA A 62 -21.68 4.93 11.98
N LYS A 63 -22.54 5.16 10.98
CA LYS A 63 -23.81 5.87 11.16
C LYS A 63 -24.83 5.47 10.10
N ALA A 64 -26.03 5.13 10.55
CA ALA A 64 -27.15 4.88 9.63
C ALA A 64 -27.65 6.18 8.99
N LYS A 65 -27.86 6.15 7.67
CA LYS A 65 -28.49 7.21 6.89
C LYS A 65 -29.53 6.59 5.94
N PRO A 66 -30.71 6.24 6.43
CA PRO A 66 -31.74 5.62 5.61
C PRO A 66 -32.10 6.49 4.40
N GLY A 67 -32.21 5.85 3.23
CA GLY A 67 -32.54 6.52 1.97
C GLY A 67 -31.44 7.33 1.32
N GLN A 68 -30.22 7.33 1.88
CA GLN A 68 -29.05 7.95 1.25
C GLN A 68 -28.10 6.89 0.68
N THR A 69 -27.64 7.14 -0.53
CA THR A 69 -26.61 6.32 -1.18
C THR A 69 -25.24 6.95 -0.95
N THR A 70 -24.27 6.13 -0.62
CA THR A 70 -22.84 6.52 -0.52
C THR A 70 -22.06 5.77 -1.56
N THR A 71 -21.35 6.47 -2.42
CA THR A 71 -20.44 5.84 -3.39
C THR A 71 -19.07 5.65 -2.75
N VAL A 72 -18.56 4.42 -2.78
CA VAL A 72 -17.21 4.08 -2.36
C VAL A 72 -16.38 3.87 -3.61
N ASN A 73 -15.35 4.71 -3.79
CA ASN A 73 -14.39 4.55 -4.86
C ASN A 73 -13.15 3.84 -4.31
N VAL A 74 -12.82 2.71 -4.89
CA VAL A 74 -11.59 1.97 -4.57
C VAL A 74 -10.55 2.32 -5.62
N SER A 75 -9.41 2.83 -5.19
CA SER A 75 -8.27 3.10 -6.06
C SER A 75 -7.03 2.42 -5.51
N GLN A 76 -6.16 1.99 -6.41
CA GLN A 76 -4.87 1.41 -6.03
C GLN A 76 -3.97 2.51 -5.44
N ASP A 77 -3.42 2.27 -4.25
CA ASP A 77 -2.46 3.19 -3.64
C ASP A 77 -1.08 2.97 -4.27
N SER A 78 -0.67 3.92 -5.10
CA SER A 78 0.65 3.95 -5.74
C SER A 78 1.73 4.65 -4.90
N SER A 79 1.38 5.21 -3.75
CA SER A 79 2.30 6.02 -2.94
C SER A 79 3.43 5.19 -2.34
N ALA A 80 3.14 4.03 -1.79
CA ALA A 80 4.13 3.15 -1.18
C ALA A 80 5.15 2.59 -2.19
N PRO A 81 4.74 2.02 -3.35
CA PRO A 81 5.68 1.62 -4.39
C PRO A 81 6.52 2.79 -4.93
N ALA A 82 5.92 3.95 -5.15
CA ALA A 82 6.64 5.13 -5.61
C ALA A 82 7.70 5.61 -4.61
N ALA A 83 7.38 5.61 -3.31
CA ALA A 83 8.33 5.96 -2.27
C ALA A 83 9.51 4.97 -2.18
N ALA A 84 9.25 3.67 -2.30
CA ALA A 84 10.27 2.64 -2.33
C ALA A 84 11.22 2.81 -3.53
N LEU A 85 10.68 3.07 -4.72
CA LEU A 85 11.46 3.33 -5.93
C LEU A 85 12.29 4.61 -5.81
N LYS A 86 11.75 5.69 -5.24
CA LYS A 86 12.51 6.92 -4.97
C LYS A 86 13.69 6.65 -4.03
N THR A 87 13.47 5.89 -2.99
CA THR A 87 14.53 5.49 -2.05
C THR A 87 15.62 4.69 -2.75
N PHE A 88 15.25 3.72 -3.58
CA PHE A 88 16.19 2.95 -4.39
C PHE A 88 17.00 3.85 -5.35
N ILE A 89 16.33 4.75 -6.09
CA ILE A 89 16.98 5.67 -7.04
C ILE A 89 17.98 6.58 -6.32
N ASN A 90 17.60 7.11 -5.15
CA ASN A 90 18.48 7.97 -4.37
C ASN A 90 19.73 7.21 -3.89
N ALA A 91 19.57 5.99 -3.38
CA ALA A 91 20.68 5.14 -2.94
C ALA A 91 21.62 4.79 -4.11
N TYR A 92 21.05 4.41 -5.26
CA TYR A 92 21.81 4.13 -6.48
C TYR A 92 22.58 5.37 -6.97
N ASN A 93 21.94 6.54 -6.99
CA ASN A 93 22.55 7.78 -7.45
C ASN A 93 23.69 8.21 -6.52
N ALA A 94 23.54 8.02 -5.20
CA ALA A 94 24.61 8.26 -4.23
C ALA A 94 25.82 7.33 -4.48
N LEU A 95 25.56 6.04 -4.71
CA LEU A 95 26.60 5.06 -5.03
C LEU A 95 27.28 5.39 -6.37
N ASN A 96 26.51 5.74 -7.42
CA ASN A 96 27.05 6.15 -8.72
C ASN A 96 27.93 7.42 -8.61
N ALA A 97 27.48 8.42 -7.84
CA ALA A 97 28.26 9.64 -7.60
C ALA A 97 29.57 9.34 -6.88
N MET A 98 29.52 8.48 -5.83
CA MET A 98 30.73 8.04 -5.11
C MET A 98 31.68 7.27 -6.02
N ALA A 99 31.19 6.30 -6.79
CA ALA A 99 31.99 5.53 -7.74
C ALA A 99 32.67 6.44 -8.78
N ARG A 100 31.94 7.44 -9.27
CA ARG A 100 32.48 8.44 -10.21
C ARG A 100 33.56 9.31 -9.57
N SER A 101 33.38 9.74 -8.34
CA SER A 101 34.39 10.56 -7.62
C SER A 101 35.71 9.82 -7.45
N TYR A 102 35.66 8.52 -7.21
CA TYR A 102 36.85 7.68 -7.06
C TYR A 102 37.51 7.28 -8.39
N THR A 103 36.77 7.16 -9.48
CA THR A 103 37.30 6.61 -10.75
C THR A 103 37.63 7.68 -11.79
N LYS A 104 37.10 8.92 -11.66
CA LYS A 104 37.30 9.99 -12.64
C LYS A 104 38.45 10.92 -12.26
N TYR A 105 39.02 11.54 -13.31
CA TYR A 105 39.87 12.71 -13.17
C TYR A 105 39.00 13.97 -13.18
N ASP A 106 39.15 14.79 -12.15
CA ASP A 106 38.55 16.13 -12.13
C ASP A 106 39.51 17.12 -12.78
N ALA A 107 39.13 17.56 -13.98
CA ALA A 107 39.94 18.50 -14.75
C ALA A 107 39.96 19.92 -14.16
N ALA A 108 38.92 20.31 -13.40
CA ALA A 108 38.85 21.63 -12.80
C ALA A 108 39.78 21.76 -11.59
N SER A 109 39.79 20.76 -10.73
CA SER A 109 40.66 20.71 -9.53
C SER A 109 42.02 20.07 -9.81
N LYS A 110 42.20 19.46 -10.98
CA LYS A 110 43.38 18.64 -11.37
C LYS A 110 43.64 17.47 -10.41
N VAL A 111 42.60 16.97 -9.76
CA VAL A 111 42.68 15.88 -8.79
C VAL A 111 42.30 14.56 -9.44
N LYS A 112 43.10 13.54 -9.19
CA LYS A 112 42.82 12.15 -9.59
C LYS A 112 41.93 11.49 -8.56
N GLY A 113 40.89 10.76 -9.01
CA GLY A 113 40.17 9.84 -8.14
C GLY A 113 41.09 8.71 -7.66
N ALA A 114 40.94 8.28 -6.43
CA ALA A 114 41.79 7.27 -5.79
C ALA A 114 41.86 5.92 -6.55
N LEU A 115 40.80 5.61 -7.32
CA LEU A 115 40.67 4.39 -8.13
C LEU A 115 40.74 4.70 -9.64
N GLN A 116 41.30 5.84 -10.04
CA GLN A 116 41.44 6.17 -11.45
C GLN A 116 42.38 5.18 -12.13
N GLY A 117 41.86 4.51 -13.19
CA GLY A 117 42.61 3.48 -13.92
C GLY A 117 42.48 2.07 -13.35
N GLU A 118 41.83 1.90 -12.19
CA GLU A 118 41.56 0.58 -11.63
C GLU A 118 40.45 -0.12 -12.42
N VAL A 119 40.85 -1.14 -13.19
CA VAL A 119 39.93 -1.90 -14.06
C VAL A 119 38.80 -2.56 -13.28
N THR A 120 39.09 -3.08 -12.08
CA THR A 120 38.11 -3.71 -11.21
C THR A 120 36.98 -2.74 -10.84
N ALA A 121 37.32 -1.50 -10.45
CA ALA A 121 36.36 -0.49 -10.09
C ALA A 121 35.45 -0.10 -11.28
N VAL A 122 36.03 0.06 -12.47
CA VAL A 122 35.30 0.34 -13.71
C VAL A 122 34.36 -0.83 -14.06
N THR A 123 34.84 -2.07 -13.90
CA THR A 123 34.05 -3.27 -14.18
C THR A 123 32.83 -3.37 -13.26
N VAL A 124 32.99 -3.12 -11.97
CA VAL A 124 31.88 -3.11 -11.00
C VAL A 124 30.83 -2.07 -11.38
N VAL A 125 31.25 -0.83 -11.72
CA VAL A 125 30.32 0.22 -12.15
C VAL A 125 29.58 -0.17 -13.42
N ASN A 126 30.25 -0.76 -14.39
CA ASN A 126 29.62 -1.21 -15.64
C ASN A 126 28.65 -2.37 -15.40
N GLN A 127 29.01 -3.33 -14.52
CA GLN A 127 28.15 -4.44 -14.14
C GLN A 127 26.87 -3.93 -13.44
N MET A 128 27.02 -2.96 -12.56
CA MET A 128 25.90 -2.31 -11.88
C MET A 128 24.91 -1.69 -12.89
N ARG A 129 25.44 -0.96 -13.88
CA ARG A 129 24.64 -0.35 -14.94
C ARG A 129 23.95 -1.39 -15.82
N SER A 130 24.65 -2.43 -16.23
CA SER A 130 24.08 -3.50 -17.05
C SER A 130 22.97 -4.26 -16.32
N THR A 131 23.11 -4.49 -15.02
CA THR A 131 22.07 -5.12 -14.19
C THR A 131 20.80 -4.25 -14.14
N ILE A 132 20.96 -2.94 -13.96
CA ILE A 132 19.83 -1.98 -13.88
C ILE A 132 19.11 -1.83 -15.24
N THR A 133 19.85 -1.89 -16.36
CA THR A 133 19.25 -1.74 -17.71
C THR A 133 18.80 -3.06 -18.32
N GLY A 134 19.15 -4.16 -17.68
CA GLY A 134 18.80 -5.51 -18.14
C GLY A 134 17.32 -5.78 -18.13
N VAL A 135 16.94 -6.86 -18.82
CA VAL A 135 15.59 -7.42 -18.76
C VAL A 135 15.45 -8.19 -17.45
N LEU A 136 14.33 -8.02 -16.76
CA LEU A 136 13.98 -8.74 -15.54
C LEU A 136 13.39 -10.11 -15.93
N PRO A 137 14.14 -11.21 -15.78
CA PRO A 137 13.72 -12.52 -16.32
C PRO A 137 12.51 -13.12 -15.59
N SER A 138 12.21 -12.60 -14.40
CA SER A 138 11.13 -13.12 -13.54
C SER A 138 9.80 -12.39 -13.72
N VAL A 139 9.75 -11.35 -14.57
CA VAL A 139 8.55 -10.52 -14.76
C VAL A 139 7.94 -10.85 -16.11
N ALA A 140 6.74 -11.41 -16.10
CA ALA A 140 5.95 -11.63 -17.30
C ALA A 140 5.06 -10.41 -17.58
N GLY A 141 4.88 -10.08 -18.86
CA GLY A 141 4.02 -8.96 -19.30
C GLY A 141 4.78 -7.83 -19.96
N ASP A 142 4.13 -6.67 -20.06
CA ASP A 142 4.61 -5.51 -20.81
C ASP A 142 5.72 -4.71 -20.08
N TYR A 143 5.95 -4.98 -18.80
CA TYR A 143 6.89 -4.27 -17.94
C TYR A 143 8.11 -5.13 -17.60
N THR A 144 8.98 -5.35 -18.56
CA THR A 144 10.15 -6.22 -18.42
C THR A 144 11.44 -5.48 -18.05
N ARG A 145 11.44 -4.16 -18.12
CA ARG A 145 12.59 -3.31 -17.81
C ARG A 145 12.20 -2.16 -16.91
N LEU A 146 13.15 -1.64 -16.16
CA LEU A 146 12.93 -0.45 -15.34
C LEU A 146 12.52 0.79 -16.14
N ASN A 147 12.95 0.88 -17.41
CA ASN A 147 12.53 1.96 -18.31
C ASN A 147 11.04 1.89 -18.66
N ASP A 148 10.43 0.70 -18.64
CA ASP A 148 9.01 0.52 -18.95
C ASP A 148 8.13 1.13 -17.86
N ILE A 149 8.61 1.13 -16.62
CA ILE A 149 7.96 1.75 -15.46
C ILE A 149 8.41 3.20 -15.18
N GLY A 150 9.17 3.81 -16.10
CA GLY A 150 9.57 5.22 -15.99
C GLY A 150 10.93 5.48 -15.34
N ILE A 151 11.76 4.47 -15.07
CA ILE A 151 13.12 4.66 -14.57
C ILE A 151 14.10 4.63 -15.74
N SER A 152 14.76 5.75 -16.01
CA SER A 152 15.70 5.90 -17.11
C SER A 152 17.13 6.14 -16.64
N LEU A 153 18.11 5.50 -17.30
CA LEU A 153 19.53 5.74 -17.07
C LEU A 153 19.97 6.98 -17.86
N GLN A 154 20.59 7.94 -17.17
CA GLN A 154 21.11 9.16 -17.75
C GLN A 154 22.56 8.96 -18.27
N GLN A 155 23.06 9.90 -19.09
CA GLN A 155 24.42 9.86 -19.63
C GLN A 155 25.51 9.81 -18.53
N ASP A 156 25.24 10.45 -17.41
CA ASP A 156 26.15 10.45 -16.28
C ASP A 156 26.07 9.16 -15.44
N GLY A 157 25.20 8.23 -15.82
CA GLY A 157 24.98 6.98 -15.12
C GLY A 157 24.03 7.10 -13.92
N SER A 158 23.42 8.24 -13.69
CA SER A 158 22.36 8.40 -12.69
C SER A 158 21.02 7.86 -13.19
N LEU A 159 20.14 7.52 -12.28
CA LEU A 159 18.75 7.14 -12.57
C LEU A 159 17.83 8.33 -12.39
N LYS A 160 16.88 8.47 -13.28
CA LYS A 160 15.79 9.46 -13.21
C LYS A 160 14.45 8.75 -13.23
N LEU A 161 13.52 9.17 -12.35
CA LEU A 161 12.14 8.69 -12.32
C LEU A 161 11.23 9.65 -13.08
N ASP A 162 10.39 9.09 -13.94
CA ASP A 162 9.21 9.73 -14.51
C ASP A 162 7.99 9.27 -13.69
N GLU A 163 7.50 10.16 -12.84
CA GLU A 163 6.38 9.85 -11.93
C GLU A 163 5.08 9.61 -12.69
N THR A 164 4.86 10.27 -13.81
CA THR A 164 3.66 10.09 -14.65
C THR A 164 3.65 8.70 -15.28
N LYS A 165 4.78 8.30 -15.83
CA LYS A 165 4.93 6.97 -16.44
C LYS A 165 4.81 5.86 -15.38
N LEU A 166 5.37 6.07 -14.19
CA LEU A 166 5.20 5.15 -13.06
C LEU A 166 3.74 5.01 -12.64
N ALA A 167 3.03 6.12 -12.46
CA ALA A 167 1.61 6.10 -12.08
C ALA A 167 0.76 5.35 -13.12
N THR A 168 1.04 5.55 -14.40
CA THR A 168 0.38 4.80 -15.49
C THR A 168 0.70 3.32 -15.42
N ALA A 169 1.96 2.94 -15.22
CA ALA A 169 2.38 1.55 -15.11
C ALA A 169 1.69 0.85 -13.93
N ILE A 170 1.62 1.51 -12.77
CA ILE A 170 0.94 0.95 -11.58
C ILE A 170 -0.57 0.78 -11.84
N SER A 171 -1.22 1.76 -12.50
CA SER A 171 -2.67 1.70 -12.75
C SER A 171 -3.07 0.66 -13.80
N THR A 172 -2.18 0.33 -14.74
CA THR A 172 -2.46 -0.62 -15.84
C THR A 172 -1.96 -2.03 -15.56
N ALA A 173 -1.01 -2.21 -14.67
CA ALA A 173 -0.45 -3.52 -14.35
C ALA A 173 -1.32 -4.26 -13.33
N SER A 174 -2.13 -5.21 -13.78
CA SER A 174 -2.93 -6.10 -12.94
C SER A 174 -2.12 -7.02 -12.00
N GLY A 175 -0.79 -7.00 -12.10
CA GLY A 175 0.12 -7.85 -11.32
C GLY A 175 0.96 -7.13 -10.25
N PHE A 176 0.84 -5.82 -10.08
CA PHE A 176 1.59 -5.08 -9.07
C PHE A 176 1.02 -5.21 -7.66
N ALA A 177 -0.12 -5.86 -7.49
CA ALA A 177 -0.88 -5.95 -6.22
C ALA A 177 -0.91 -7.36 -5.61
N SER A 178 -0.08 -8.29 -6.09
CA SER A 178 0.02 -9.65 -5.52
C SER A 178 1.27 -9.83 -4.65
#